data_0546561848343dc24576612467ade1f0
#
_entry.id   0546561848343dc24576612467ade1f0
#
_cell.length_a   1.000
_cell.length_b   1.000
_cell.length_c   1.000
_cell.angle_alpha   90.00
_cell.angle_beta   90.00
_cell.angle_gamma   90.00
#
_symmetry.space_group_name_H-M   'P 1'
#
loop_
_entity.id
_entity.type
_entity.pdbx_description
1 polymer ?
#
loop_
_entity_poly.entity_id
_entity_poly.type
_entity_poly.pdbx_seq_one_letter_code
_entity_poly.pdbx_strand_id
1 'polypeptide(L)'
;MFRFSHDKINQVIVESIASDQRAEIHKNLAWFLVESDLVSSKQERIQEIANHLVKSQKIINSKEDLEVFNRYLVLAGNSAKLSAAFNTAYNLFSLLKKKITEESWKERKDQCIQIYKSFAESAYFLSKTAEAENTVQVLLSKLHDRIEIADVYLMQLEVMNAKNDLDGAYKVGLKALKSLNVQFPEKPGIWILVLEFLKMVYYQRGRSPERLREAKKNQDPYKIETINILTNMLNYGKHSDSKLFVFLFLKLMNITLKEGNSPVSFLVMLVLVLFFLR
;
A
#
# COMPACT_ATOMS: atom_id res chain seq x y z
N MET A 1 -29.27 10.14 -24.80
CA MET A 1 -29.09 9.00 -23.92
C MET A 1 -30.44 8.36 -23.67
N PHE A 2 -30.70 7.15 -24.18
CA PHE A 2 -31.96 6.44 -23.96
C PHE A 2 -31.91 5.78 -22.58
N ARG A 3 -32.89 6.08 -21.71
CA ARG A 3 -33.02 5.47 -20.40
C ARG A 3 -34.33 4.68 -20.37
N PHE A 4 -34.25 3.38 -20.08
CA PHE A 4 -35.45 2.56 -19.92
C PHE A 4 -36.21 3.02 -18.68
N SER A 5 -37.53 3.24 -18.84
CA SER A 5 -38.43 3.75 -17.77
C SER A 5 -38.70 2.73 -16.66
N HIS A 6 -38.39 1.43 -16.87
CA HIS A 6 -38.60 0.37 -15.90
C HIS A 6 -37.40 -0.59 -15.85
N ASP A 7 -36.81 -0.79 -14.67
CA ASP A 7 -35.73 -1.72 -14.42
C ASP A 7 -36.05 -3.16 -14.82
N LYS A 8 -37.33 -3.58 -14.68
CA LYS A 8 -37.80 -4.92 -15.11
C LYS A 8 -37.66 -5.15 -16.61
N ILE A 9 -37.98 -4.15 -17.44
CA ILE A 9 -37.85 -4.27 -18.90
C ILE A 9 -36.38 -4.42 -19.29
N ASN A 10 -35.50 -3.63 -18.68
CA ASN A 10 -34.04 -3.74 -18.88
C ASN A 10 -33.55 -5.14 -18.48
N GLN A 11 -34.00 -5.65 -17.32
CA GLN A 11 -33.66 -6.99 -16.85
C GLN A 11 -34.11 -8.09 -17.84
N VAL A 12 -35.36 -8.06 -18.30
CA VAL A 12 -35.88 -9.05 -19.26
C VAL A 12 -35.11 -9.02 -20.59
N ILE A 13 -34.81 -7.82 -21.12
CA ILE A 13 -34.01 -7.68 -22.35
C ILE A 13 -32.63 -8.24 -22.17
N VAL A 14 -31.97 -7.92 -21.06
CA VAL A 14 -30.62 -8.44 -20.77
C VAL A 14 -30.64 -9.96 -20.57
N GLU A 15 -31.68 -10.51 -19.89
CA GLU A 15 -31.81 -11.95 -19.67
C GLU A 15 -32.15 -12.72 -20.95
N SER A 16 -32.81 -12.10 -21.92
CA SER A 16 -33.10 -12.72 -23.24
C SER A 16 -31.88 -12.94 -24.12
N ILE A 17 -30.77 -12.20 -23.85
CA ILE A 17 -29.52 -12.35 -24.62
C ILE A 17 -28.74 -13.56 -24.05
N ALA A 18 -28.25 -14.45 -24.92
CA ALA A 18 -27.43 -15.59 -24.53
C ALA A 18 -26.15 -15.12 -23.78
N SER A 19 -25.70 -15.90 -22.78
CA SER A 19 -24.60 -15.51 -21.88
C SER A 19 -23.31 -15.17 -22.63
N ASP A 20 -23.03 -15.89 -23.72
CA ASP A 20 -21.82 -15.66 -24.52
C ASP A 20 -21.90 -14.38 -25.33
N GLN A 21 -23.07 -14.08 -25.91
CA GLN A 21 -23.33 -12.82 -26.59
C GLN A 21 -23.26 -11.63 -25.63
N ARG A 22 -23.75 -11.78 -24.38
CA ARG A 22 -23.60 -10.76 -23.35
C ARG A 22 -22.14 -10.44 -23.04
N ALA A 23 -21.29 -11.49 -22.92
CA ALA A 23 -19.87 -11.30 -22.67
C ALA A 23 -19.18 -10.54 -23.81
N GLU A 24 -19.55 -10.85 -25.08
CA GLU A 24 -19.01 -10.18 -26.26
C GLU A 24 -19.44 -8.72 -26.34
N ILE A 25 -20.73 -8.42 -26.09
CA ILE A 25 -21.25 -7.04 -26.00
C ILE A 25 -20.46 -6.26 -24.95
N HIS A 26 -20.26 -6.82 -23.76
CA HIS A 26 -19.51 -6.16 -22.70
C HIS A 26 -18.03 -5.94 -23.09
N LYS A 27 -17.38 -6.90 -23.76
CA LYS A 27 -16.04 -6.72 -24.29
C LYS A 27 -15.99 -5.54 -25.26
N ASN A 28 -16.86 -5.54 -26.24
CA ASN A 28 -16.91 -4.47 -27.26
C ASN A 28 -17.18 -3.08 -26.66
N LEU A 29 -18.07 -3.01 -25.65
CA LEU A 29 -18.31 -1.76 -24.91
C LEU A 29 -17.07 -1.32 -24.14
N ALA A 30 -16.36 -2.25 -23.47
CA ALA A 30 -15.12 -1.91 -22.79
C ALA A 30 -14.09 -1.34 -23.75
N TRP A 31 -13.87 -1.96 -24.92
CA TRP A 31 -12.94 -1.48 -25.93
C TRP A 31 -13.33 -0.11 -26.48
N PHE A 32 -14.61 0.08 -26.82
CA PHE A 32 -15.11 1.38 -27.27
C PHE A 32 -14.83 2.48 -26.23
N LEU A 33 -15.07 2.19 -24.94
CA LEU A 33 -14.79 3.13 -23.87
C LEU A 33 -13.29 3.40 -23.72
N VAL A 34 -12.44 2.37 -23.84
CA VAL A 34 -10.99 2.50 -23.79
C VAL A 34 -10.47 3.40 -24.90
N GLU A 35 -10.92 3.18 -26.15
CA GLU A 35 -10.53 3.99 -27.29
C GLU A 35 -11.01 5.45 -27.18
N SER A 36 -12.21 5.66 -26.65
CA SER A 36 -12.77 6.99 -26.43
C SER A 36 -12.16 7.73 -25.22
N ASP A 37 -11.49 7.00 -24.31
CA ASP A 37 -10.89 7.55 -23.08
C ASP A 37 -9.54 8.25 -23.31
N LEU A 38 -9.00 8.21 -24.52
CA LEU A 38 -7.83 9.01 -24.91
C LEU A 38 -8.05 10.53 -24.67
N VAL A 39 -9.28 10.95 -24.34
CA VAL A 39 -9.68 12.36 -24.18
C VAL A 39 -10.10 12.76 -22.75
N SER A 40 -10.41 11.82 -21.82
CA SER A 40 -10.86 12.22 -20.47
C SER A 40 -10.59 11.16 -19.38
N SER A 41 -9.71 11.49 -18.43
CA SER A 41 -9.35 10.70 -17.24
C SER A 41 -10.38 10.79 -16.09
N LYS A 42 -11.67 10.60 -16.34
CA LYS A 42 -12.66 10.63 -15.26
C LYS A 42 -12.70 9.27 -14.53
N GLN A 43 -12.56 9.31 -13.20
CA GLN A 43 -12.59 8.14 -12.31
C GLN A 43 -13.84 7.26 -12.50
N GLU A 44 -15.00 7.87 -12.81
CA GLU A 44 -16.25 7.17 -13.12
C GLU A 44 -16.11 6.25 -14.33
N ARG A 45 -15.38 6.69 -15.36
CA ARG A 45 -15.15 5.92 -16.58
C ARG A 45 -14.26 4.70 -16.35
N ILE A 46 -13.26 4.81 -15.47
CA ILE A 46 -12.41 3.67 -15.08
C ILE A 46 -13.27 2.56 -14.45
N GLN A 47 -14.21 2.92 -13.58
CA GLN A 47 -15.12 1.96 -12.96
C GLN A 47 -16.08 1.33 -13.99
N GLU A 48 -16.60 2.10 -14.94
CA GLU A 48 -17.46 1.62 -16.00
C GLU A 48 -16.73 0.60 -16.90
N ILE A 49 -15.51 0.94 -17.35
CA ILE A 49 -14.66 0.04 -18.15
C ILE A 49 -14.38 -1.24 -17.36
N ALA A 50 -13.97 -1.12 -16.10
CA ALA A 50 -13.70 -2.28 -15.24
C ALA A 50 -14.92 -3.18 -15.07
N ASN A 51 -16.13 -2.61 -14.91
CA ASN A 51 -17.39 -3.36 -14.81
C ASN A 51 -17.67 -4.15 -16.09
N HIS A 52 -17.47 -3.57 -17.27
CA HIS A 52 -17.63 -4.26 -18.54
C HIS A 52 -16.59 -5.37 -18.72
N LEU A 53 -15.31 -5.11 -18.37
CA LEU A 53 -14.24 -6.11 -18.41
C LEU A 53 -14.52 -7.28 -17.46
N VAL A 54 -15.02 -7.04 -16.25
CA VAL A 54 -15.39 -8.11 -15.31
C VAL A 54 -16.50 -9.00 -15.90
N LYS A 55 -17.51 -8.42 -16.54
CA LYS A 55 -18.61 -9.16 -17.16
C LYS A 55 -18.17 -9.98 -18.39
N SER A 56 -17.11 -9.54 -19.06
CA SER A 56 -16.52 -10.23 -20.22
C SER A 56 -15.33 -11.14 -19.87
N GLN A 57 -14.96 -11.31 -18.60
CA GLN A 57 -13.74 -11.98 -18.16
C GLN A 57 -13.52 -13.40 -18.72
N LYS A 58 -14.62 -14.11 -19.07
CA LYS A 58 -14.57 -15.49 -19.59
C LYS A 58 -13.99 -15.58 -21.01
N ILE A 59 -14.13 -14.51 -21.80
CA ILE A 59 -13.68 -14.44 -23.20
C ILE A 59 -12.41 -13.59 -23.38
N ILE A 60 -11.84 -13.08 -22.30
CA ILE A 60 -10.59 -12.30 -22.29
C ILE A 60 -9.42 -13.28 -22.24
N ASN A 61 -8.85 -13.60 -23.43
CA ASN A 61 -7.79 -14.60 -23.56
C ASN A 61 -6.59 -14.11 -24.39
N SER A 62 -6.73 -13.10 -25.26
CA SER A 62 -5.59 -12.55 -26.00
C SER A 62 -4.65 -11.78 -25.07
N LYS A 63 -3.39 -11.64 -25.47
CA LYS A 63 -2.39 -10.86 -24.70
C LYS A 63 -2.81 -9.41 -24.54
N GLU A 64 -3.32 -8.82 -25.60
CA GLU A 64 -3.83 -7.43 -25.62
C GLU A 64 -5.02 -7.26 -24.70
N ASP A 65 -6.00 -8.18 -24.76
CA ASP A 65 -7.16 -8.16 -23.88
C ASP A 65 -6.74 -8.26 -22.39
N LEU A 66 -5.76 -9.11 -22.08
CA LEU A 66 -5.26 -9.29 -20.72
C LEU A 66 -4.50 -8.05 -20.23
N GLU A 67 -3.79 -7.35 -21.07
CA GLU A 67 -3.11 -6.09 -20.72
C GLU A 67 -4.12 -5.01 -20.35
N VAL A 68 -5.16 -4.81 -21.17
CA VAL A 68 -6.24 -3.86 -20.90
C VAL A 68 -7.01 -4.28 -19.64
N PHE A 69 -7.36 -5.55 -19.50
CA PHE A 69 -8.04 -6.08 -18.33
C PHE A 69 -7.23 -5.79 -17.05
N ASN A 70 -5.96 -6.14 -17.02
CA ASN A 70 -5.10 -5.92 -15.86
C ASN A 70 -4.98 -4.43 -15.54
N ARG A 71 -4.74 -3.60 -16.53
CA ARG A 71 -4.59 -2.14 -16.37
C ARG A 71 -5.82 -1.52 -15.71
N TYR A 72 -7.00 -1.72 -16.28
CA TYR A 72 -8.21 -1.07 -15.80
C TYR A 72 -8.72 -1.64 -14.49
N LEU A 73 -8.57 -2.96 -14.25
CA LEU A 73 -8.94 -3.53 -12.95
C LEU A 73 -8.01 -3.06 -11.83
N VAL A 74 -6.70 -2.89 -12.09
CA VAL A 74 -5.77 -2.31 -11.11
C VAL A 74 -6.14 -0.86 -10.81
N LEU A 75 -6.42 -0.05 -11.83
CA LEU A 75 -6.85 1.34 -11.64
C LEU A 75 -8.15 1.44 -10.84
N ALA A 76 -9.17 0.65 -11.21
CA ALA A 76 -10.46 0.63 -10.52
C ALA A 76 -10.34 0.10 -9.08
N GLY A 77 -9.52 -0.93 -8.87
CA GLY A 77 -9.26 -1.49 -7.54
C GLY A 77 -8.54 -0.49 -6.62
N ASN A 78 -7.54 0.23 -7.13
CA ASN A 78 -6.86 1.27 -6.38
C ASN A 78 -7.79 2.44 -6.05
N SER A 79 -8.62 2.87 -7.00
CA SER A 79 -9.65 3.88 -6.78
C SER A 79 -10.65 3.45 -5.71
N ALA A 80 -11.08 2.17 -5.72
CA ALA A 80 -11.96 1.61 -4.71
C ALA A 80 -11.31 1.61 -3.32
N LYS A 81 -9.99 1.29 -3.20
CA LYS A 81 -9.26 1.38 -1.93
C LYS A 81 -9.22 2.82 -1.40
N LEU A 82 -8.92 3.79 -2.26
CA LEU A 82 -8.88 5.21 -1.87
C LEU A 82 -10.22 5.74 -1.36
N SER A 83 -11.33 5.19 -1.87
CA SER A 83 -12.70 5.51 -1.42
C SER A 83 -13.21 4.59 -0.31
N ALA A 84 -12.35 3.78 0.31
CA ALA A 84 -12.68 2.77 1.33
C ALA A 84 -13.72 1.72 0.87
N ALA A 85 -13.95 1.56 -0.43
CA ALA A 85 -14.83 0.54 -1.01
C ALA A 85 -14.11 -0.82 -1.08
N PHE A 86 -13.68 -1.35 0.08
CA PHE A 86 -12.82 -2.53 0.18
C PHE A 86 -13.45 -3.81 -0.41
N ASN A 87 -14.78 -3.96 -0.39
CA ASN A 87 -15.46 -5.09 -1.06
C ASN A 87 -15.20 -5.06 -2.58
N THR A 88 -15.33 -3.91 -3.21
CA THR A 88 -15.07 -3.73 -4.64
C THR A 88 -13.60 -4.00 -4.95
N ALA A 89 -12.68 -3.42 -4.17
CA ALA A 89 -11.25 -3.63 -4.34
C ALA A 89 -10.88 -5.12 -4.21
N TYR A 90 -11.35 -5.78 -3.16
CA TYR A 90 -11.13 -7.21 -2.93
C TYR A 90 -11.60 -8.07 -4.12
N ASN A 91 -12.79 -7.82 -4.66
CA ASN A 91 -13.33 -8.57 -5.79
C ASN A 91 -12.47 -8.39 -7.04
N LEU A 92 -12.08 -7.14 -7.35
CA LEU A 92 -11.25 -6.83 -8.51
C LEU A 92 -9.85 -7.44 -8.39
N PHE A 93 -9.18 -7.30 -7.24
CA PHE A 93 -7.86 -7.89 -7.03
C PHE A 93 -7.92 -9.42 -6.90
N SER A 94 -9.02 -10.00 -6.44
CA SER A 94 -9.24 -11.46 -6.47
C SER A 94 -9.25 -12.01 -7.91
N LEU A 95 -9.94 -11.32 -8.82
CA LEU A 95 -9.97 -11.70 -10.23
C LEU A 95 -8.58 -11.60 -10.87
N LEU A 96 -7.87 -10.50 -10.61
CA LEU A 96 -6.49 -10.31 -11.08
C LEU A 96 -5.55 -11.40 -10.55
N LYS A 97 -5.60 -11.66 -9.23
CA LYS A 97 -4.75 -12.68 -8.58
C LYS A 97 -4.94 -14.07 -9.16
N LYS A 98 -6.18 -14.46 -9.50
CA LYS A 98 -6.50 -15.76 -10.14
C LYS A 98 -5.88 -15.93 -11.53
N LYS A 99 -5.57 -14.84 -12.23
CA LYS A 99 -4.95 -14.84 -13.56
C LYS A 99 -3.42 -14.78 -13.54
N ILE A 100 -2.80 -14.61 -12.37
CA ILE A 100 -1.34 -14.60 -12.24
C ILE A 100 -0.79 -16.01 -12.34
N THR A 101 0.17 -16.20 -13.26
CA THR A 101 0.91 -17.45 -13.51
C THR A 101 2.38 -17.27 -13.11
N GLU A 102 3.16 -18.35 -13.11
CA GLU A 102 4.62 -18.28 -12.91
C GLU A 102 5.33 -17.42 -13.97
N GLU A 103 4.81 -17.37 -15.18
CA GLU A 103 5.31 -16.50 -16.24
C GLU A 103 5.04 -15.02 -15.93
N SER A 104 3.87 -14.71 -15.37
CA SER A 104 3.54 -13.35 -14.90
C SER A 104 4.56 -12.84 -13.87
N TRP A 105 5.05 -13.69 -12.96
CA TRP A 105 6.09 -13.36 -12.00
C TRP A 105 7.44 -13.04 -12.65
N LYS A 106 7.76 -13.68 -13.77
CA LYS A 106 9.01 -13.42 -14.52
C LYS A 106 8.94 -12.12 -15.33
N GLU A 107 7.82 -11.89 -16.00
CA GLU A 107 7.67 -10.77 -16.93
C GLU A 107 7.22 -9.46 -16.25
N ARG A 108 6.40 -9.55 -15.18
CA ARG A 108 5.69 -8.42 -14.57
C ARG A 108 5.67 -8.51 -13.05
N LYS A 109 6.84 -8.76 -12.45
CA LYS A 109 6.99 -8.97 -11.00
C LYS A 109 6.34 -7.87 -10.18
N ASP A 110 6.62 -6.59 -10.49
CA ASP A 110 6.12 -5.44 -9.73
C ASP A 110 4.58 -5.37 -9.73
N GLN A 111 3.96 -5.68 -10.88
CA GLN A 111 2.51 -5.74 -10.99
C GLN A 111 1.94 -6.89 -10.14
N CYS A 112 2.58 -8.06 -10.13
CA CYS A 112 2.19 -9.17 -9.29
C CYS A 112 2.27 -8.82 -7.81
N ILE A 113 3.36 -8.19 -7.37
CA ILE A 113 3.53 -7.69 -6.00
C ILE A 113 2.38 -6.74 -5.64
N GLN A 114 2.11 -5.75 -6.49
CA GLN A 114 1.03 -4.78 -6.27
C GLN A 114 -0.34 -5.45 -6.13
N ILE A 115 -0.67 -6.42 -7.00
CA ILE A 115 -1.94 -7.14 -6.96
C ILE A 115 -2.07 -7.95 -5.66
N TYR A 116 -1.03 -8.69 -5.27
CA TYR A 116 -1.04 -9.48 -4.03
C TYR A 116 -1.15 -8.60 -2.79
N LYS A 117 -0.39 -7.50 -2.73
CA LYS A 117 -0.47 -6.52 -1.63
C LYS A 117 -1.88 -5.92 -1.53
N SER A 118 -2.42 -5.42 -2.64
CA SER A 118 -3.74 -4.78 -2.65
C SER A 118 -4.87 -5.75 -2.34
N PHE A 119 -4.75 -7.02 -2.76
CA PHE A 119 -5.69 -8.05 -2.36
C PHE A 119 -5.62 -8.33 -0.85
N ALA A 120 -4.41 -8.54 -0.30
CA ALA A 120 -4.21 -8.81 1.13
C ALA A 120 -4.71 -7.64 2.00
N GLU A 121 -4.37 -6.41 1.63
CA GLU A 121 -4.85 -5.20 2.29
C GLU A 121 -6.39 -5.14 2.33
N SER A 122 -7.05 -5.32 1.18
CA SER A 122 -8.52 -5.33 1.09
C SER A 122 -9.14 -6.45 1.93
N ALA A 123 -8.53 -7.65 1.92
CA ALA A 123 -8.98 -8.79 2.72
C ALA A 123 -8.85 -8.51 4.23
N TYR A 124 -7.77 -7.88 4.68
CA TYR A 124 -7.61 -7.46 6.07
C TYR A 124 -8.71 -6.48 6.51
N PHE A 125 -9.03 -5.46 5.69
CA PHE A 125 -10.10 -4.50 5.99
C PHE A 125 -11.48 -5.16 6.06
N LEU A 126 -11.71 -6.23 5.29
CA LEU A 126 -12.91 -7.05 5.33
C LEU A 126 -12.93 -8.10 6.45
N SER A 127 -11.93 -8.09 7.33
CA SER A 127 -11.76 -9.09 8.40
C SER A 127 -11.59 -10.53 7.91
N LYS A 128 -11.17 -10.72 6.66
CA LYS A 128 -10.78 -12.01 6.07
C LYS A 128 -9.29 -12.30 6.39
N THR A 129 -8.95 -12.29 7.68
CA THR A 129 -7.57 -12.30 8.16
C THR A 129 -6.79 -13.52 7.68
N ALA A 130 -7.38 -14.73 7.75
CA ALA A 130 -6.70 -15.95 7.32
C ALA A 130 -6.33 -15.93 5.83
N GLU A 131 -7.20 -15.40 4.99
CA GLU A 131 -6.96 -15.29 3.55
C GLU A 131 -5.89 -14.23 3.23
N ALA A 132 -5.93 -13.11 3.94
CA ALA A 132 -4.92 -12.07 3.84
C ALA A 132 -3.53 -12.59 4.25
N GLU A 133 -3.43 -13.26 5.40
CA GLU A 133 -2.17 -13.84 5.90
C GLU A 133 -1.60 -14.89 4.94
N ASN A 134 -2.44 -15.80 4.45
CA ASN A 134 -2.01 -16.78 3.44
C ASN A 134 -1.47 -16.09 2.18
N THR A 135 -2.14 -15.02 1.73
CA THR A 135 -1.69 -14.25 0.57
C THR A 135 -0.35 -13.58 0.82
N VAL A 136 -0.15 -13.01 1.99
CA VAL A 136 1.14 -12.43 2.40
C VAL A 136 2.23 -13.49 2.46
N GLN A 137 1.98 -14.68 3.00
CA GLN A 137 2.97 -15.75 3.03
C GLN A 137 3.38 -16.20 1.63
N VAL A 138 2.39 -16.37 0.72
CA VAL A 138 2.68 -16.67 -0.69
C VAL A 138 3.53 -15.56 -1.32
N LEU A 139 3.18 -14.30 -1.09
CA LEU A 139 3.93 -13.16 -1.61
C LEU A 139 5.37 -13.17 -1.08
N LEU A 140 5.57 -13.28 0.22
CA LEU A 140 6.89 -13.31 0.85
C LEU A 140 7.76 -14.48 0.35
N SER A 141 7.15 -15.63 0.00
CA SER A 141 7.89 -16.77 -0.57
C SER A 141 8.44 -16.51 -1.99
N LYS A 142 7.89 -15.53 -2.71
CA LYS A 142 8.32 -15.14 -4.06
C LYS A 142 9.33 -13.98 -4.05
N LEU A 143 9.54 -13.32 -2.90
CA LEU A 143 10.41 -12.17 -2.77
C LEU A 143 11.78 -12.56 -2.19
N HIS A 144 12.82 -11.95 -2.74
CA HIS A 144 14.21 -12.13 -2.28
C HIS A 144 14.85 -10.79 -1.91
N ASP A 145 14.35 -9.69 -2.45
CA ASP A 145 14.82 -8.35 -2.12
C ASP A 145 14.30 -7.91 -0.75
N ARG A 146 15.19 -7.35 0.08
CA ARG A 146 14.88 -6.97 1.46
C ARG A 146 13.92 -5.80 1.55
N ILE A 147 13.98 -4.87 0.58
CA ILE A 147 13.10 -3.71 0.55
C ILE A 147 11.69 -4.15 0.17
N GLU A 148 11.56 -5.03 -0.84
CA GLU A 148 10.26 -5.59 -1.23
C GLU A 148 9.61 -6.34 -0.07
N ILE A 149 10.40 -7.13 0.69
CA ILE A 149 9.91 -7.84 1.88
C ILE A 149 9.47 -6.86 2.97
N ALA A 150 10.28 -5.83 3.23
CA ALA A 150 9.95 -4.80 4.21
C ALA A 150 8.70 -4.02 3.83
N ASP A 151 8.51 -3.68 2.55
CA ASP A 151 7.33 -2.99 2.01
C ASP A 151 6.04 -3.83 2.16
N VAL A 152 6.13 -5.17 2.06
CA VAL A 152 4.99 -6.04 2.38
C VAL A 152 4.64 -5.99 3.88
N TYR A 153 5.64 -6.03 4.76
CA TYR A 153 5.41 -5.88 6.20
C TYR A 153 4.91 -4.48 6.55
N LEU A 154 5.39 -3.43 5.88
CA LEU A 154 4.90 -2.06 6.07
C LEU A 154 3.41 -1.96 5.75
N MET A 155 2.96 -2.53 4.64
CA MET A 155 1.53 -2.61 4.32
C MET A 155 0.71 -3.30 5.43
N GLN A 156 1.18 -4.43 5.97
CA GLN A 156 0.50 -5.10 7.08
C GLN A 156 0.43 -4.21 8.33
N LEU A 157 1.54 -3.55 8.67
CA LEU A 157 1.65 -2.64 9.80
C LEU A 157 0.67 -1.47 9.68
N GLU A 158 0.57 -0.87 8.48
CA GLU A 158 -0.36 0.23 8.20
C GLU A 158 -1.82 -0.21 8.37
N VAL A 159 -2.19 -1.38 7.86
CA VAL A 159 -3.54 -1.92 8.03
C VAL A 159 -3.85 -2.21 9.50
N MET A 160 -2.92 -2.79 10.25
CA MET A 160 -3.10 -3.06 11.69
C MET A 160 -3.26 -1.76 12.48
N ASN A 161 -2.46 -0.72 12.17
CA ASN A 161 -2.63 0.61 12.74
C ASN A 161 -4.03 1.19 12.43
N ALA A 162 -4.49 1.10 11.18
CA ALA A 162 -5.81 1.58 10.77
C ALA A 162 -6.96 0.83 11.48
N LYS A 163 -6.75 -0.43 11.83
CA LYS A 163 -7.70 -1.25 12.62
C LYS A 163 -7.53 -1.11 14.13
N ASN A 164 -6.58 -0.28 14.58
CA ASN A 164 -6.21 -0.10 15.99
C ASN A 164 -5.69 -1.39 16.67
N ASP A 165 -5.16 -2.34 15.90
CA ASP A 165 -4.41 -3.49 16.42
C ASP A 165 -2.94 -3.10 16.61
N LEU A 166 -2.67 -2.35 17.68
CA LEU A 166 -1.35 -1.77 17.92
C LEU A 166 -0.30 -2.82 18.26
N ASP A 167 -0.68 -3.88 18.99
CA ASP A 167 0.22 -5.00 19.33
C ASP A 167 0.64 -5.79 18.10
N GLY A 168 -0.32 -6.09 17.21
CA GLY A 168 -0.05 -6.72 15.92
C GLY A 168 0.85 -5.86 15.05
N ALA A 169 0.55 -4.56 14.95
CA ALA A 169 1.35 -3.58 14.22
C ALA A 169 2.82 -3.56 14.70
N TYR A 170 3.03 -3.52 16.02
CA TYR A 170 4.38 -3.52 16.58
C TYR A 170 5.17 -4.79 16.24
N LYS A 171 4.55 -5.97 16.40
CA LYS A 171 5.18 -7.26 16.04
C LYS A 171 5.57 -7.34 14.56
N VAL A 172 4.71 -6.84 13.69
CA VAL A 172 4.99 -6.76 12.25
C VAL A 172 6.08 -5.76 11.95
N GLY A 173 6.09 -4.60 12.61
CA GLY A 173 7.16 -3.61 12.51
C GLY A 173 8.54 -4.16 12.86
N LEU A 174 8.62 -4.99 13.91
CA LEU A 174 9.87 -5.70 14.26
C LEU A 174 10.34 -6.66 13.17
N LYS A 175 9.40 -7.39 12.52
CA LYS A 175 9.72 -8.26 11.36
C LYS A 175 10.24 -7.44 10.18
N ALA A 176 9.60 -6.30 9.89
CA ALA A 176 10.00 -5.38 8.85
C ALA A 176 11.43 -4.84 9.08
N LEU A 177 11.75 -4.36 10.28
CA LEU A 177 13.08 -3.89 10.63
C LEU A 177 14.13 -5.00 10.54
N LYS A 178 13.78 -6.22 10.96
CA LYS A 178 14.66 -7.39 10.85
C LYS A 178 14.97 -7.75 9.40
N SER A 179 14.00 -7.65 8.47
CA SER A 179 14.22 -7.91 7.04
C SER A 179 15.22 -6.92 6.42
N LEU A 180 15.28 -5.69 6.92
CA LEU A 180 16.25 -4.66 6.54
C LEU A 180 17.61 -4.77 7.29
N ASN A 181 17.79 -5.80 8.13
CA ASN A 181 18.95 -5.93 9.04
C ASN A 181 19.11 -4.75 10.02
N VAL A 182 18.03 -4.09 10.38
CA VAL A 182 18.03 -3.04 11.39
C VAL A 182 17.92 -3.68 12.77
N GLN A 183 18.98 -3.53 13.58
CA GLN A 183 18.94 -3.95 14.98
C GLN A 183 18.01 -3.03 15.78
N PHE A 184 17.04 -3.63 16.44
CA PHE A 184 16.05 -2.91 17.21
C PHE A 184 15.76 -3.64 18.53
N PRO A 185 15.95 -2.99 19.69
CA PRO A 185 15.65 -3.59 20.98
C PRO A 185 14.13 -3.58 21.21
N GLU A 186 13.55 -4.73 21.52
CA GLU A 186 12.11 -4.84 21.82
C GLU A 186 11.72 -4.02 23.07
N LYS A 187 12.63 -3.94 24.05
CA LYS A 187 12.45 -3.16 25.27
C LYS A 187 13.70 -2.30 25.51
N PRO A 188 13.71 -1.05 25.09
CA PRO A 188 14.88 -0.18 25.26
C PRO A 188 15.13 0.13 26.76
N GLY A 189 16.31 -0.21 27.24
CA GLY A 189 16.77 0.20 28.57
C GLY A 189 17.15 1.68 28.59
N ILE A 190 17.19 2.26 29.81
CA ILE A 190 17.52 3.70 30.00
C ILE A 190 18.86 4.09 29.36
N TRP A 191 19.87 3.25 29.44
CA TRP A 191 21.17 3.53 28.85
C TRP A 191 21.14 3.63 27.32
N ILE A 192 20.27 2.86 26.67
CA ILE A 192 20.08 2.95 25.22
C ILE A 192 19.46 4.30 24.86
N LEU A 193 18.48 4.78 25.65
CA LEU A 193 17.90 6.09 25.46
C LEU A 193 18.92 7.20 25.62
N VAL A 194 19.76 7.15 26.65
CA VAL A 194 20.83 8.11 26.88
C VAL A 194 21.81 8.13 25.71
N LEU A 195 22.21 6.98 25.20
CA LEU A 195 23.11 6.90 24.02
C LEU A 195 22.48 7.50 22.76
N GLU A 196 21.22 7.18 22.49
CA GLU A 196 20.51 7.75 21.33
C GLU A 196 20.29 9.27 21.48
N PHE A 197 20.05 9.75 22.69
CA PHE A 197 19.98 11.19 22.98
C PHE A 197 21.33 11.89 22.75
N LEU A 198 22.43 11.32 23.23
CA LEU A 198 23.78 11.88 23.02
C LEU A 198 24.14 11.91 21.52
N LYS A 199 23.76 10.88 20.75
CA LYS A 199 23.91 10.89 19.29
C LYS A 199 23.11 12.03 18.66
N MET A 200 21.86 12.26 19.09
CA MET A 200 21.03 13.35 18.60
C MET A 200 21.71 14.71 18.83
N VAL A 201 22.17 14.97 20.06
CA VAL A 201 22.88 16.20 20.40
C VAL A 201 24.16 16.36 19.55
N TYR A 202 24.91 15.29 19.35
CA TYR A 202 26.11 15.30 18.51
C TYR A 202 25.80 15.64 17.05
N TYR A 203 24.78 15.00 16.45
CA TYR A 203 24.39 15.26 15.05
C TYR A 203 23.74 16.63 14.85
N GLN A 204 23.10 17.19 15.88
CA GLN A 204 22.51 18.52 15.82
C GLN A 204 23.55 19.64 16.01
N ARG A 205 24.70 19.36 16.61
CA ARG A 205 25.69 20.38 16.97
C ARG A 205 26.08 21.24 15.77
N GLY A 206 25.91 22.59 15.92
CA GLY A 206 26.27 23.57 14.90
C GLY A 206 25.30 23.65 13.70
N ARG A 207 24.11 23.04 13.77
CA ARG A 207 23.09 23.15 12.74
C ARG A 207 21.95 24.05 13.21
N SER A 208 21.70 25.12 12.45
CA SER A 208 20.51 25.95 12.69
C SER A 208 19.25 25.26 12.13
N PRO A 209 18.03 25.64 12.58
CA PRO A 209 16.78 25.11 12.04
C PRO A 209 16.66 25.29 10.51
N GLU A 210 17.18 26.40 9.98
CA GLU A 210 17.17 26.68 8.53
C GLU A 210 18.02 25.66 7.76
N ARG A 211 19.26 25.38 8.25
CA ARG A 211 20.13 24.37 7.65
C ARG A 211 19.55 22.97 7.71
N LEU A 212 18.79 22.63 8.75
CA LEU A 212 18.08 21.36 8.84
C LEU A 212 16.97 21.26 7.81
N ARG A 213 16.24 22.36 7.57
CA ARG A 213 15.16 22.42 6.57
C ARG A 213 15.70 22.27 5.14
N GLU A 214 16.87 22.84 4.87
CA GLU A 214 17.54 22.79 3.56
C GLU A 214 18.43 21.57 3.39
N ALA A 215 18.50 20.69 4.39
CA ALA A 215 19.31 19.49 4.32
C ALA A 215 18.93 18.61 3.10
N LYS A 216 19.95 18.01 2.50
CA LYS A 216 19.79 17.14 1.33
C LYS A 216 18.76 16.04 1.61
N LYS A 217 17.89 15.75 0.63
CA LYS A 217 16.96 14.64 0.73
C LYS A 217 17.72 13.31 0.79
N ASN A 218 17.30 12.44 1.69
CA ASN A 218 17.80 11.08 1.76
C ASN A 218 17.41 10.33 0.46
N GLN A 219 18.38 9.67 -0.16
CA GLN A 219 18.19 8.90 -1.39
C GLN A 219 18.43 7.40 -1.18
N ASP A 220 18.84 7.00 0.03
CA ASP A 220 19.03 5.58 0.36
C ASP A 220 17.68 4.89 0.59
N PRO A 221 17.26 3.98 -0.28
CA PRO A 221 15.97 3.34 -0.18
C PRO A 221 15.81 2.52 1.11
N TYR A 222 16.91 1.92 1.64
CA TYR A 222 16.88 1.20 2.92
C TYR A 222 16.58 2.13 4.09
N LYS A 223 17.16 3.35 4.08
CA LYS A 223 16.92 4.34 5.13
C LYS A 223 15.52 4.92 5.06
N ILE A 224 15.05 5.20 3.84
CA ILE A 224 13.67 5.68 3.62
C ILE A 224 12.67 4.67 4.16
N GLU A 225 12.84 3.39 3.81
CA GLU A 225 11.94 2.33 4.27
C GLU A 225 12.03 2.12 5.79
N THR A 226 13.24 2.18 6.36
CA THR A 226 13.42 2.16 7.83
C THR A 226 12.66 3.31 8.51
N ILE A 227 12.73 4.53 7.96
CA ILE A 227 12.00 5.69 8.50
C ILE A 227 10.49 5.47 8.43
N ASN A 228 9.97 4.95 7.32
CA ASN A 228 8.55 4.65 7.14
C ASN A 228 8.05 3.66 8.21
N ILE A 229 8.79 2.56 8.41
CA ILE A 229 8.46 1.54 9.41
C ILE A 229 8.50 2.14 10.83
N LEU A 230 9.58 2.82 11.21
CA LEU A 230 9.71 3.42 12.54
C LEU A 230 8.61 4.44 12.82
N THR A 231 8.22 5.23 11.82
CA THR A 231 7.13 6.21 11.92
C THR A 231 5.80 5.54 12.21
N ASN A 232 5.49 4.45 11.50
CA ASN A 232 4.28 3.68 11.73
C ASN A 232 4.27 2.96 13.09
N MET A 233 5.44 2.60 13.62
CA MET A 233 5.57 2.02 14.97
C MET A 233 5.37 3.03 16.10
N LEU A 234 5.48 4.35 15.86
CA LEU A 234 5.26 5.38 16.89
C LEU A 234 3.87 5.30 17.52
N ASN A 235 2.84 4.88 16.78
CA ASN A 235 1.48 4.73 17.30
C ASN A 235 1.45 3.74 18.48
N TYR A 236 2.13 2.61 18.37
CA TYR A 236 2.24 1.66 19.45
C TYR A 236 2.99 2.24 20.66
N GLY A 237 4.16 2.86 20.43
CA GLY A 237 4.96 3.45 21.50
C GLY A 237 4.20 4.51 22.30
N LYS A 238 3.39 5.33 21.63
CA LYS A 238 2.56 6.36 22.26
C LYS A 238 1.54 5.79 23.25
N HIS A 239 0.99 4.62 22.99
CA HIS A 239 -0.11 4.03 23.76
C HIS A 239 0.34 2.99 24.79
N SER A 240 1.49 2.33 24.57
CA SER A 240 1.91 1.18 25.38
C SER A 240 3.12 1.41 26.27
N ASP A 241 4.15 2.13 25.81
CA ASP A 241 5.39 2.34 26.55
C ASP A 241 6.06 3.67 26.17
N SER A 242 6.09 4.59 27.14
CA SER A 242 6.72 5.90 26.97
C SER A 242 8.23 5.81 26.64
N LYS A 243 8.96 4.82 27.18
CA LYS A 243 10.38 4.62 26.87
C LYS A 243 10.58 4.17 25.44
N LEU A 244 9.72 3.29 24.96
CA LEU A 244 9.73 2.84 23.57
C LEU A 244 9.41 4.01 22.62
N PHE A 245 8.41 4.83 22.96
CA PHE A 245 8.09 6.03 22.18
C PHE A 245 9.28 6.99 22.05
N VAL A 246 9.94 7.29 23.18
CA VAL A 246 11.13 8.15 23.20
C VAL A 246 12.26 7.53 22.38
N PHE A 247 12.45 6.23 22.48
CA PHE A 247 13.48 5.53 21.69
C PHE A 247 13.21 5.60 20.19
N LEU A 248 11.99 5.28 19.75
CA LEU A 248 11.56 5.37 18.34
C LEU A 248 11.77 6.77 17.80
N PHE A 249 11.38 7.77 18.59
CA PHE A 249 11.52 9.17 18.24
C PHE A 249 12.99 9.57 18.08
N LEU A 250 13.85 9.25 19.06
CA LEU A 250 15.28 9.54 19.01
C LEU A 250 15.96 8.83 17.84
N LYS A 251 15.54 7.60 17.53
CA LYS A 251 16.06 6.84 16.40
C LYS A 251 15.73 7.50 15.07
N LEU A 252 14.47 7.93 14.89
CA LEU A 252 14.04 8.68 13.71
C LEU A 252 14.81 9.99 13.55
N MET A 253 14.98 10.73 14.67
CA MET A 253 15.77 11.95 14.71
C MET A 253 17.20 11.71 14.23
N ASN A 254 17.86 10.70 14.80
CA ASN A 254 19.25 10.40 14.48
C ASN A 254 19.45 10.02 13.00
N ILE A 255 18.51 9.23 12.42
CA ILE A 255 18.57 8.89 11.00
C ILE A 255 18.38 10.16 10.16
N THR A 256 17.38 10.99 10.46
CA THR A 256 17.11 12.23 9.73
C THR A 256 18.31 13.21 9.81
N LEU A 257 18.86 13.42 11.01
CA LEU A 257 19.97 14.33 11.21
C LEU A 257 21.25 13.86 10.51
N LYS A 258 21.49 12.55 10.47
CA LYS A 258 22.72 11.98 9.91
C LYS A 258 22.64 11.82 8.39
N GLU A 259 21.54 11.26 7.88
CA GLU A 259 21.41 10.77 6.50
C GLU A 259 20.63 11.77 5.59
N GLY A 260 20.01 12.79 6.18
CA GLY A 260 19.24 13.79 5.44
C GLY A 260 17.72 13.66 5.55
N ASN A 261 17.03 14.63 4.96
CA ASN A 261 15.58 14.74 5.06
C ASN A 261 14.84 13.66 4.28
N SER A 262 13.76 13.17 4.88
CA SER A 262 12.75 12.31 4.25
C SER A 262 11.39 13.02 4.25
N PRO A 263 10.38 12.54 3.53
CA PRO A 263 9.03 13.11 3.58
C PRO A 263 8.45 13.22 5.00
N VAL A 264 8.88 12.34 5.90
CA VAL A 264 8.43 12.30 7.31
C VAL A 264 9.27 13.20 8.23
N SER A 265 10.42 13.67 7.77
CA SER A 265 11.34 14.51 8.57
C SER A 265 10.71 15.80 9.05
N PHE A 266 9.70 16.32 8.35
CA PHE A 266 8.95 17.52 8.77
C PHE A 266 8.23 17.30 10.12
N LEU A 267 7.61 16.15 10.33
CA LEU A 267 6.98 15.78 11.61
C LEU A 267 8.00 15.74 12.75
N VAL A 268 9.17 15.17 12.47
CA VAL A 268 10.28 15.05 13.39
C VAL A 268 10.83 16.45 13.75
N MET A 269 10.96 17.35 12.77
CA MET A 269 11.40 18.73 13.00
C MET A 269 10.38 19.57 13.77
N LEU A 270 9.09 19.40 13.52
CA LEU A 270 8.03 20.10 14.23
C LEU A 270 8.09 19.80 15.73
N VAL A 271 8.31 18.53 16.10
CA VAL A 271 8.45 18.13 17.51
C VAL A 271 9.74 18.70 18.14
N LEU A 272 10.84 18.78 17.37
CA LEU A 272 12.06 19.46 17.82
C LEU A 272 11.79 20.93 18.15
N VAL A 273 11.16 21.65 17.25
CA VAL A 273 10.83 23.07 17.44
C VAL A 273 9.96 23.25 18.69
N LEU A 274 8.96 22.39 18.89
CA LEU A 274 8.10 22.44 20.07
C LEU A 274 8.81 22.05 21.38
N PHE A 275 9.86 21.25 21.30
CA PHE A 275 10.64 20.84 22.48
C PHE A 275 11.70 21.86 22.88
N PHE A 276 12.24 22.65 21.93
CA PHE A 276 13.28 23.64 22.17
C PHE A 276 12.75 25.09 22.30
N LEU A 277 11.47 25.34 21.99
CA LEU A 277 10.82 26.63 22.21
C LEU A 277 10.14 26.74 23.59
N ARG A 278 10.25 25.72 24.45
CA ARG A 278 9.91 25.77 25.87
C ARG A 278 11.16 25.86 26.73
#